data_49d150a448fff75cf0dd8993c545c757
#
_entry.id   49d150a448fff75cf0dd8993c545c757
#
_cell.length_a   1.000
_cell.length_b   1.000
_cell.length_c   1.000
_cell.angle_alpha   90.00
_cell.angle_beta   90.00
_cell.angle_gamma   90.00
#
_symmetry.space_group_name_H-M   'P 1'
#
loop_
_entity.id
_entity.type
_entity.pdbx_description
1 polymer ?
#
loop_
_entity_poly.entity_id
_entity_poly.type
_entity_poly.pdbx_seq_one_letter_code
_entity_poly.pdbx_strand_id
1 'polypeptide(L)'
;MKPRDTALRLKRFEAAEKARKVASMETMILDLEHVAADLARQIAAEEERTGIKDPAHFAYSTFAKAAGLRRSNLMTSVADLKVKLDGARREHEESVLELRKLEPTESRDGERQLDKANSNGLMIG
;
A
#
# COMPACT_ATOMS: atom_id res chain seq x y z
N MET A 1 -11.83 -16.46 -30.63
CA MET A 1 -12.15 -15.94 -29.29
C MET A 1 -13.30 -14.96 -29.40
N LYS A 2 -14.30 -15.07 -28.54
CA LYS A 2 -15.44 -14.14 -28.56
C LYS A 2 -14.98 -12.76 -28.07
N PRO A 3 -15.52 -11.65 -28.65
CA PRO A 3 -15.16 -10.30 -28.21
C PRO A 3 -15.37 -10.08 -26.71
N ARG A 4 -16.40 -10.71 -26.12
CA ARG A 4 -16.70 -10.66 -24.69
C ARG A 4 -15.54 -11.26 -23.85
N ASP A 5 -14.98 -12.39 -24.28
CA ASP A 5 -13.88 -13.05 -23.57
C ASP A 5 -12.62 -12.19 -23.61
N THR A 6 -12.36 -11.52 -24.72
CA THR A 6 -11.23 -10.60 -24.86
C THR A 6 -11.38 -9.40 -23.95
N ALA A 7 -12.58 -8.80 -23.89
CA ALA A 7 -12.87 -7.67 -23.01
C ALA A 7 -12.73 -8.05 -21.53
N LEU A 8 -13.23 -9.22 -21.14
CA LEU A 8 -13.14 -9.74 -19.79
C LEU A 8 -11.68 -9.97 -19.38
N ARG A 9 -10.89 -10.58 -20.26
CA ARG A 9 -9.47 -10.83 -20.04
C ARG A 9 -8.69 -9.52 -19.85
N LEU A 10 -8.99 -8.50 -20.66
CA LEU A 10 -8.37 -7.18 -20.56
C LEU A 10 -8.72 -6.52 -19.22
N LYS A 11 -9.97 -6.57 -18.79
CA LYS A 11 -10.42 -6.00 -17.51
C LYS A 11 -9.79 -6.70 -16.31
N ARG A 12 -9.62 -8.01 -16.37
CA ARG A 12 -8.89 -8.77 -15.35
C ARG A 12 -7.43 -8.34 -15.26
N PHE A 13 -6.80 -8.16 -16.41
CA PHE A 13 -5.42 -7.68 -16.49
C PHE A 13 -5.28 -6.28 -15.89
N GLU A 14 -6.18 -5.35 -16.25
CA GLU A 14 -6.18 -3.99 -15.72
C GLU A 14 -6.34 -3.96 -14.19
N ALA A 15 -7.28 -4.74 -13.66
CA ALA A 15 -7.51 -4.83 -12.21
C ALA A 15 -6.27 -5.41 -11.50
N ALA A 16 -5.62 -6.42 -12.07
CA ALA A 16 -4.42 -7.01 -11.51
C ALA A 16 -3.24 -6.03 -11.52
N GLU A 17 -3.09 -5.23 -12.59
CA GLU A 17 -2.06 -4.20 -12.67
C GLU A 17 -2.26 -3.12 -11.61
N LYS A 18 -3.51 -2.68 -11.41
CA LYS A 18 -3.84 -1.69 -10.39
C LYS A 18 -3.63 -2.23 -8.98
N ALA A 19 -3.92 -3.49 -8.74
CA ALA A 19 -3.61 -4.16 -7.46
C ALA A 19 -2.11 -4.18 -7.19
N ARG A 20 -1.28 -4.48 -8.21
CA ARG A 20 0.18 -4.47 -8.09
C ARG A 20 0.72 -3.08 -7.78
N LYS A 21 0.15 -2.05 -8.40
CA LYS A 21 0.52 -0.65 -8.14
C LYS A 21 0.25 -0.27 -6.68
N VAL A 22 -0.91 -0.65 -6.14
CA VAL A 22 -1.26 -0.43 -4.73
C VAL A 22 -0.25 -1.13 -3.82
N ALA A 23 0.03 -2.40 -4.06
CA ALA A 23 0.99 -3.17 -3.25
C ALA A 23 2.40 -2.58 -3.31
N SER A 24 2.85 -2.14 -4.48
CA SER A 24 4.15 -1.50 -4.66
C SER A 24 4.26 -0.19 -3.87
N MET A 25 3.21 0.63 -3.89
CA MET A 25 3.17 1.88 -3.13
C MET A 25 3.17 1.63 -1.62
N GLU A 26 2.42 0.63 -1.15
CA GLU A 26 2.41 0.25 0.27
C GLU A 26 3.79 -0.18 0.74
N THR A 27 4.48 -1.00 -0.04
CA THR A 27 5.85 -1.44 0.25
C THR A 27 6.81 -0.24 0.31
N MET A 28 6.70 0.66 -0.65
CA MET A 28 7.54 1.86 -0.73
C MET A 28 7.37 2.76 0.51
N ILE A 29 6.13 2.95 0.96
CA ILE A 29 5.82 3.72 2.16
C ILE A 29 6.44 3.06 3.39
N LEU A 30 6.28 1.74 3.55
CA LEU A 30 6.86 1.01 4.68
C LEU A 30 8.39 1.12 4.70
N ASP A 31 9.04 0.99 3.55
CA ASP A 31 10.50 1.11 3.44
C ASP A 31 10.98 2.49 3.88
N LEU A 32 10.31 3.55 3.41
CA LEU A 32 10.66 4.92 3.79
C LEU A 32 10.40 5.19 5.27
N GLU A 33 9.31 4.68 5.81
CA GLU A 33 8.99 4.80 7.24
C GLU A 33 10.03 4.07 8.11
N HIS A 34 10.53 2.92 7.67
CA HIS A 34 11.61 2.21 8.35
C HIS A 34 12.91 3.03 8.38
N VAL A 35 13.29 3.63 7.25
CA VAL A 35 14.48 4.50 7.19
C VAL A 35 14.31 5.71 8.11
N ALA A 36 13.13 6.33 8.11
CA ALA A 36 12.83 7.47 8.98
C ALA A 36 12.93 7.09 10.46
N ALA A 37 12.44 5.89 10.83
CA ALA A 37 12.53 5.38 12.19
C ALA A 37 13.99 5.10 12.60
N ASP A 38 14.82 4.57 11.70
CA ASP A 38 16.24 4.36 11.94
C ASP A 38 16.95 5.69 12.18
N LEU A 39 16.65 6.71 11.37
CA LEU A 39 17.21 8.05 11.54
C LEU A 39 16.80 8.66 12.89
N ALA A 40 15.54 8.46 13.31
CA ALA A 40 15.06 8.93 14.61
C ALA A 40 15.85 8.29 15.76
N ARG A 41 16.15 7.00 15.66
CA ARG A 41 16.99 6.29 16.67
C ARG A 41 18.42 6.81 16.68
N GLN A 42 19.00 7.08 15.52
CA GLN A 42 20.36 7.63 15.40
C GLN A 42 20.44 9.04 16.00
N ILE A 43 19.41 9.86 15.76
CA ILE A 43 19.31 11.21 16.35
C ILE A 43 19.23 11.11 17.88
N ALA A 44 18.36 10.24 18.40
CA ALA A 44 18.20 10.07 19.83
C ALA A 44 19.50 9.59 20.50
N ALA A 45 20.21 8.65 19.89
CA ALA A 45 21.49 8.16 20.38
C ALA A 45 22.54 9.27 20.40
N GLU A 46 22.59 10.09 19.36
CA GLU A 46 23.54 11.21 19.26
C GLU A 46 23.25 12.30 20.28
N GLU A 47 21.97 12.64 20.48
CA GLU A 47 21.55 13.60 21.50
C GLU A 47 21.88 13.12 22.90
N GLU A 48 21.71 11.82 23.16
CA GLU A 48 22.10 11.20 24.44
C GLU A 48 23.61 11.26 24.67
N ARG A 49 24.39 10.98 23.62
CA ARG A 49 25.86 10.99 23.68
C ARG A 49 26.40 12.41 23.96
N THR A 50 25.84 13.44 23.34
CA THR A 50 26.29 14.81 23.50
C THR A 50 25.66 15.52 24.69
N GLY A 51 24.51 15.05 25.16
CA GLY A 51 23.75 15.71 26.21
C GLY A 51 22.98 16.96 25.72
N ILE A 52 23.06 17.29 24.44
CA ILE A 52 22.42 18.45 23.84
C ILE A 52 21.27 17.99 22.95
N LYS A 53 20.05 18.32 23.33
CA LYS A 53 18.82 17.88 22.66
C LYS A 53 18.13 18.97 21.85
N ASP A 54 18.47 20.24 22.08
CA ASP A 54 17.88 21.37 21.36
C ASP A 54 18.60 21.59 20.02
N PRO A 55 17.91 21.39 18.88
CA PRO A 55 18.51 21.62 17.57
C PRO A 55 18.94 23.07 17.32
N ALA A 56 18.41 24.03 18.08
CA ALA A 56 18.78 25.45 17.97
C ALA A 56 20.06 25.79 18.76
N HIS A 57 20.52 24.88 19.62
CA HIS A 57 21.72 25.08 20.40
C HIS A 57 22.96 25.10 19.47
N PHE A 58 23.87 26.06 19.72
CA PHE A 58 25.05 26.24 18.86
C PHE A 58 25.97 25.01 18.79
N ALA A 59 25.98 24.19 19.84
CA ALA A 59 26.79 22.96 19.92
C ALA A 59 26.00 21.69 19.56
N TYR A 60 24.81 21.83 19.03
CA TYR A 60 24.03 20.67 18.58
C TYR A 60 24.79 19.89 17.51
N SER A 61 24.72 18.55 17.58
CA SER A 61 25.45 17.66 16.68
C SER A 61 25.09 17.95 15.21
N THR A 62 26.12 18.21 14.40
CA THR A 62 25.95 18.36 12.94
C THR A 62 25.37 17.12 12.31
N PHE A 63 25.78 15.94 12.78
CA PHE A 63 25.25 14.67 12.33
C PHE A 63 23.75 14.56 12.63
N ALA A 64 23.33 14.87 13.86
CA ALA A 64 21.91 14.82 14.24
C ALA A 64 21.09 15.83 13.46
N LYS A 65 21.63 17.00 13.18
CA LYS A 65 20.96 18.03 12.38
C LYS A 65 20.73 17.57 10.93
N ALA A 66 21.75 17.00 10.31
CA ALA A 66 21.65 16.46 8.94
C ALA A 66 20.67 15.28 8.88
N ALA A 67 20.73 14.37 9.87
CA ALA A 67 19.81 13.24 9.96
C ALA A 67 18.37 13.69 10.17
N GLY A 68 18.15 14.74 10.96
CA GLY A 68 16.83 15.33 11.17
C GLY A 68 16.22 15.91 9.90
N LEU A 69 17.03 16.61 9.10
CA LEU A 69 16.61 17.14 7.81
C LEU A 69 16.24 16.00 6.85
N ARG A 70 17.07 14.97 6.79
CA ARG A 70 16.82 13.79 5.95
C ARG A 70 15.53 13.09 6.36
N ARG A 71 15.32 12.91 7.67
CA ARG A 71 14.10 12.32 8.21
C ARG A 71 12.86 13.13 7.80
N SER A 72 12.94 14.45 7.96
CA SER A 72 11.84 15.36 7.58
C SER A 72 11.49 15.23 6.09
N ASN A 73 12.49 15.17 5.23
CA ASN A 73 12.29 14.99 3.78
C ASN A 73 11.65 13.64 3.46
N LEU A 74 12.07 12.58 4.15
CA LEU A 74 11.48 11.24 4.00
C LEU A 74 10.01 11.23 4.42
N MET A 75 9.68 11.89 5.54
CA MET A 75 8.30 11.95 6.02
C MET A 75 7.40 12.76 5.10
N THR A 76 7.92 13.80 4.46
CA THR A 76 7.20 14.53 3.41
C THR A 76 6.90 13.63 2.22
N SER A 77 7.90 12.85 1.77
CA SER A 77 7.71 11.86 0.70
C SER A 77 6.67 10.81 1.05
N VAL A 78 6.67 10.34 2.30
CA VAL A 78 5.68 9.38 2.82
C VAL A 78 4.28 9.99 2.74
N ALA A 79 4.11 11.23 3.17
CA ALA A 79 2.79 11.91 3.12
C ALA A 79 2.29 12.02 1.68
N ASP A 80 3.15 12.39 0.74
CA ASP A 80 2.82 12.48 -0.68
C ASP A 80 2.43 11.12 -1.27
N LEU A 81 3.18 10.07 -0.91
CA LEU A 81 2.88 8.71 -1.35
C LEU A 81 1.55 8.19 -0.80
N LYS A 82 1.21 8.54 0.45
CA LYS A 82 -0.07 8.15 1.05
C LYS A 82 -1.25 8.76 0.29
N VAL A 83 -1.14 10.00 -0.15
CA VAL A 83 -2.17 10.64 -1.00
C VAL A 83 -2.30 9.91 -2.33
N LYS A 84 -1.17 9.58 -2.97
CA LYS A 84 -1.16 8.82 -4.24
C LYS A 84 -1.72 7.40 -4.05
N LEU A 85 -1.43 6.78 -2.92
CA LEU A 85 -1.95 5.46 -2.58
C LEU A 85 -3.48 5.47 -2.48
N ASP A 86 -4.06 6.48 -1.85
CA ASP A 86 -5.51 6.62 -1.77
C ASP A 86 -6.14 6.69 -3.16
N GLY A 87 -5.54 7.44 -4.08
CA GLY A 87 -5.96 7.50 -5.48
C GLY A 87 -5.84 6.15 -6.19
N ALA A 88 -4.72 5.46 -5.98
CA ALA A 88 -4.48 4.15 -6.58
C ALA A 88 -5.47 3.10 -6.06
N ARG A 89 -5.82 3.15 -4.78
CA ARG A 89 -6.85 2.28 -4.20
C ARG A 89 -8.21 2.51 -4.82
N ARG A 90 -8.60 3.77 -5.02
CA ARG A 90 -9.87 4.10 -5.68
C ARG A 90 -9.90 3.59 -7.12
N GLU A 91 -8.83 3.77 -7.87
CA GLU A 91 -8.73 3.26 -9.25
C GLU A 91 -8.83 1.73 -9.28
N HIS A 92 -8.21 1.06 -8.32
CA HIS A 92 -8.31 -0.39 -8.20
C HIS A 92 -9.73 -0.84 -7.90
N GLU A 93 -10.40 -0.20 -6.95
CA GLU A 93 -11.80 -0.50 -6.60
C GLU A 93 -12.73 -0.30 -7.80
N GLU A 94 -12.57 0.78 -8.55
CA GLU A 94 -13.33 1.05 -9.79
C GLU A 94 -13.12 -0.05 -10.82
N SER A 95 -11.87 -0.51 -10.99
CA SER A 95 -11.53 -1.60 -11.91
C SER A 95 -12.20 -2.90 -11.51
N VAL A 96 -12.21 -3.20 -10.22
CA VAL A 96 -12.88 -4.40 -9.68
C VAL A 96 -14.39 -4.33 -9.92
N LEU A 97 -15.00 -3.17 -9.72
CA LEU A 97 -16.44 -2.98 -9.96
C LEU A 97 -16.79 -3.13 -11.45
N GLU A 98 -15.96 -2.59 -12.34
CA GLU A 98 -16.14 -2.76 -13.79
C GLU A 98 -16.03 -4.24 -14.19
N LEU A 99 -15.05 -4.94 -13.61
CA LEU A 99 -14.84 -6.35 -13.86
C LEU A 99 -16.06 -7.18 -13.44
N ARG A 100 -16.62 -6.88 -12.27
CA ARG A 100 -17.83 -7.56 -11.77
C ARG A 100 -19.03 -7.36 -12.68
N LYS A 101 -19.15 -6.19 -13.30
CA LYS A 101 -20.21 -5.91 -14.27
C LYS A 101 -20.09 -6.78 -15.52
N LEU A 102 -18.89 -7.15 -15.92
CA LEU A 102 -18.63 -8.01 -17.08
C LEU A 102 -18.75 -9.50 -16.76
N GLU A 103 -18.69 -9.88 -15.48
CA GLU A 103 -18.76 -11.26 -15.01
C GLU A 103 -20.06 -11.61 -14.24
N PRO A 104 -21.19 -10.93 -14.42
CA PRO A 104 -22.31 -11.10 -13.51
C PRO A 104 -22.93 -12.50 -13.55
N THR A 105 -22.93 -13.17 -14.70
CA THR A 105 -23.54 -14.48 -14.89
C THR A 105 -22.62 -15.61 -14.44
N GLU A 106 -21.35 -15.59 -14.86
CA GLU A 106 -20.37 -16.61 -14.53
C GLU A 106 -20.00 -16.60 -13.04
N SER A 107 -19.74 -15.44 -12.49
CA SER A 107 -19.38 -15.27 -11.07
C SER A 107 -20.52 -15.71 -10.15
N ARG A 108 -21.75 -15.30 -10.44
CA ARG A 108 -22.92 -15.67 -9.65
C ARG A 108 -23.20 -17.17 -9.68
N ASP A 109 -23.07 -17.79 -10.84
CA ASP A 109 -23.24 -19.23 -10.98
C ASP A 109 -22.15 -20.00 -10.25
N GLY A 110 -20.91 -19.53 -10.30
CA GLY A 110 -19.80 -20.10 -9.54
C GLY A 110 -20.02 -19.99 -8.03
N GLU A 111 -20.43 -18.82 -7.53
CA GLU A 111 -20.74 -18.59 -6.12
C GLU A 111 -21.91 -19.48 -5.65
N ARG A 112 -22.95 -19.61 -6.44
CA ARG A 112 -24.09 -20.51 -6.14
C ARG A 112 -23.66 -21.96 -6.04
N GLN A 113 -22.80 -22.42 -6.92
CA GLN A 113 -22.29 -23.78 -6.88
C GLN A 113 -21.42 -24.03 -5.64
N LEU A 114 -20.59 -23.08 -5.26
CA LEU A 114 -19.76 -23.13 -4.05
C LEU A 114 -20.65 -23.15 -2.80
N ASP A 115 -21.64 -22.29 -2.72
CA ASP A 115 -22.56 -22.24 -1.59
C ASP A 115 -23.36 -23.54 -1.45
N LYS A 116 -23.83 -24.13 -2.54
CA LYS A 116 -24.48 -25.42 -2.55
C LYS A 116 -23.58 -26.54 -2.04
N ALA A 117 -22.32 -26.58 -2.52
CA ALA A 117 -21.34 -27.55 -2.09
C ALA A 117 -21.06 -27.43 -0.60
N ASN A 118 -20.89 -26.22 -0.10
CA ASN A 118 -20.67 -25.96 1.32
C ASN A 118 -21.88 -26.33 2.18
N SER A 119 -23.09 -25.99 1.73
CA SER A 119 -24.33 -26.37 2.43
C SER A 119 -24.53 -27.89 2.49
N ASN A 120 -24.28 -28.59 1.40
CA ASN A 120 -24.35 -30.04 1.34
C ASN A 120 -23.30 -30.70 2.23
N GLY A 121 -22.09 -30.16 2.26
CA GLY A 121 -21.02 -30.63 3.14
C GLY A 121 -21.35 -30.49 4.61
N LEU A 122 -22.00 -29.38 4.99
CA LEU A 122 -22.44 -29.13 6.36
C LEU A 122 -23.60 -30.03 6.78
N MET A 123 -24.48 -30.43 5.86
CA MET A 123 -25.59 -31.32 6.12
C MET A 123 -25.16 -32.79 6.27
N ILE A 124 -24.10 -33.19 5.65
CA ILE A 124 -23.56 -34.56 5.66
C ILE A 124 -22.64 -34.81 6.84
N GLY A 125 -22.01 -33.76 7.31
CA GLY A 125 -21.13 -33.83 8.46
C GLY A 125 -21.89 -33.64 9.76
#